data_16d2c43520d3e5f1d2d94dfe5187660a
#
_entry.id   16d2c43520d3e5f1d2d94dfe5187660a
#
_cell.length_a   1.000
_cell.length_b   1.000
_cell.length_c   1.000
_cell.angle_alpha   90.00
_cell.angle_beta   90.00
_cell.angle_gamma   90.00
#
_symmetry.space_group_name_H-M   'P 1'
#
loop_
_entity.id
_entity.type
_entity.pdbx_description
1 polymer ?
#
loop_
_entity_poly.entity_id
_entity_poly.type
_entity_poly.pdbx_seq_one_letter_code
_entity_poly.pdbx_strand_id
1 'polypeptide(L)'
;MRLLLATHNAHKAREFARLLAAAAPDDRRWELDVLADDVELPPEDGETFAQNALVKARAAAAQSGRVTIADDSGIAAAALGGAPGVRSARYAGEGASDAQNLAKLLREAPPGSALEYVCALAYVDPRSGQERLFEGRCAGTLTADARGARGFGYDPAFVPDDGPPGLTMAELSDAQKDAISHRGRAARALLRWLAQELTAG
;
A
#
# COMPACT_ATOMS: atom_id res chain seq x y z
N MET A 1 -8.22 -12.16 15.96
CA MET A 1 -8.83 -10.82 15.70
C MET A 1 -9.18 -10.72 14.23
N ARG A 2 -10.35 -10.17 13.90
CA ARG A 2 -10.85 -10.06 12.52
C ARG A 2 -10.84 -8.60 12.09
N LEU A 3 -10.12 -8.28 11.02
CA LEU A 3 -9.99 -6.94 10.45
C LEU A 3 -10.77 -6.85 9.14
N LEU A 4 -11.37 -5.69 8.87
CA LEU A 4 -11.95 -5.36 7.57
C LEU A 4 -10.95 -4.50 6.79
N LEU A 5 -10.59 -4.89 5.57
CA LEU A 5 -9.76 -4.08 4.66
C LEU A 5 -10.67 -3.28 3.72
N ALA A 6 -10.63 -1.96 3.86
CA ALA A 6 -11.40 -1.04 3.02
C ALA A 6 -10.62 -0.73 1.72
N THR A 7 -10.77 -1.60 0.74
CA THR A 7 -10.18 -1.44 -0.60
C THR A 7 -10.98 -2.19 -1.65
N HIS A 8 -11.12 -1.61 -2.84
CA HIS A 8 -11.61 -2.29 -4.06
C HIS A 8 -10.46 -2.75 -4.98
N ASN A 9 -9.20 -2.48 -4.59
CA ASN A 9 -8.05 -2.90 -5.35
C ASN A 9 -7.68 -4.35 -5.00
N ALA A 10 -7.97 -5.29 -5.91
CA ALA A 10 -7.71 -6.71 -5.71
C ALA A 10 -6.20 -7.04 -5.53
N HIS A 11 -5.28 -6.22 -6.09
CA HIS A 11 -3.85 -6.43 -5.88
C HIS A 11 -3.45 -6.09 -4.44
N LYS A 12 -3.92 -4.97 -3.91
CA LYS A 12 -3.73 -4.59 -2.50
C LYS A 12 -4.31 -5.64 -1.57
N ALA A 13 -5.53 -6.10 -1.83
CA ALA A 13 -6.19 -7.13 -1.03
C ALA A 13 -5.35 -8.43 -0.94
N ARG A 14 -4.82 -8.91 -2.08
CA ARG A 14 -3.94 -10.09 -2.10
C ARG A 14 -2.63 -9.88 -1.32
N GLU A 15 -2.00 -8.72 -1.46
CA GLU A 15 -0.78 -8.41 -0.71
C GLU A 15 -1.02 -8.35 0.80
N PHE A 16 -2.06 -7.66 1.26
CA PHE A 16 -2.40 -7.63 2.69
C PHE A 16 -2.76 -9.00 3.23
N ALA A 17 -3.49 -9.83 2.48
CA ALA A 17 -3.81 -11.19 2.90
C ALA A 17 -2.54 -12.03 3.14
N ARG A 18 -1.55 -11.95 2.22
CA ARG A 18 -0.26 -12.63 2.41
C ARG A 18 0.53 -12.10 3.61
N LEU A 19 0.61 -10.76 3.74
CA LEU A 19 1.35 -10.10 4.82
C LEU A 19 0.80 -10.46 6.20
N LEU A 20 -0.52 -10.49 6.36
CA LEU A 20 -1.16 -10.86 7.61
C LEU A 20 -0.99 -12.37 7.90
N ALA A 21 -1.10 -13.22 6.88
CA ALA A 21 -0.90 -14.65 7.03
C ALA A 21 0.55 -15.01 7.44
N ALA A 22 1.54 -14.31 6.86
CA ALA A 22 2.96 -14.54 7.14
C ALA A 22 3.39 -14.06 8.53
N ALA A 23 2.67 -13.11 9.11
CA ALA A 23 3.03 -12.50 10.40
C ALA A 23 2.30 -13.12 11.61
N ALA A 24 1.56 -14.21 11.42
CA ALA A 24 0.87 -14.90 12.50
C ALA A 24 1.89 -15.68 13.36
N PRO A 25 2.29 -15.19 14.56
CA PRO A 25 3.02 -16.03 15.49
C PRO A 25 2.02 -17.06 16.06
N ASP A 26 2.56 -18.23 16.40
CA ASP A 26 1.91 -19.38 17.01
C ASP A 26 0.52 -19.11 17.62
N ASP A 27 -0.53 -19.71 17.03
CA ASP A 27 -1.94 -19.70 17.46
C ASP A 27 -2.77 -18.41 17.34
N ARG A 28 -2.22 -17.26 16.97
CA ARG A 28 -2.99 -16.03 16.72
C ARG A 28 -3.19 -15.79 15.24
N ARG A 29 -4.32 -16.22 14.71
CA ARG A 29 -4.68 -15.93 13.32
C ARG A 29 -5.29 -14.54 13.20
N TRP A 30 -4.66 -13.70 12.40
CA TRP A 30 -5.26 -12.47 11.90
C TRP A 30 -6.15 -12.84 10.72
N GLU A 31 -7.43 -12.64 10.86
CA GLU A 31 -8.39 -12.84 9.77
C GLU A 31 -8.62 -11.51 9.07
N LEU A 32 -8.54 -11.51 7.75
CA LEU A 32 -8.77 -10.35 6.91
C LEU A 32 -9.98 -10.57 6.03
N ASP A 33 -11.03 -9.79 6.25
CA ASP A 33 -12.13 -9.67 5.31
C ASP A 33 -11.89 -8.47 4.41
N VAL A 34 -12.27 -8.55 3.15
CA VAL A 34 -12.21 -7.44 2.21
C VAL A 34 -13.60 -6.81 2.12
N LEU A 35 -13.62 -5.49 1.96
CA LEU A 35 -14.86 -4.75 1.76
C LEU A 35 -15.61 -5.28 0.53
N ALA A 36 -16.91 -5.44 0.65
CA ALA A 36 -17.73 -5.88 -0.47
C ALA A 36 -17.76 -4.82 -1.59
N ASP A 37 -17.84 -5.27 -2.84
CA ASP A 37 -17.71 -4.39 -4.01
C ASP A 37 -18.85 -3.36 -4.14
N ASP A 38 -20.00 -3.64 -3.52
CA ASP A 38 -21.18 -2.77 -3.50
C ASP A 38 -21.13 -1.67 -2.41
N VAL A 39 -20.12 -1.68 -1.56
CA VAL A 39 -19.94 -0.65 -0.53
C VAL A 39 -19.09 0.50 -1.07
N GLU A 40 -19.70 1.66 -1.22
CA GLU A 40 -18.97 2.84 -1.71
C GLU A 40 -17.97 3.38 -0.68
N LEU A 41 -16.76 3.66 -1.16
CA LEU A 41 -15.73 4.38 -0.41
C LEU A 41 -15.72 5.86 -0.84
N PRO A 42 -15.41 6.78 0.09
CA PRO A 42 -15.27 8.19 -0.24
C PRO A 42 -14.11 8.41 -1.24
N PRO A 43 -14.16 9.50 -2.04
CA PRO A 43 -13.10 9.85 -2.96
C PRO A 43 -11.79 10.13 -2.23
N GLU A 44 -10.67 9.86 -2.90
CA GLU A 44 -9.32 10.10 -2.39
C GLU A 44 -8.83 11.50 -2.79
N ASP A 45 -9.48 12.54 -2.23
CA ASP A 45 -9.20 13.95 -2.55
C ASP A 45 -8.25 14.63 -1.55
N GLY A 46 -7.73 13.87 -0.60
CA GLY A 46 -6.78 14.36 0.40
C GLY A 46 -5.42 14.73 -0.19
N GLU A 47 -4.75 15.65 0.45
CA GLU A 47 -3.41 16.12 0.06
C GLU A 47 -2.30 15.12 0.44
N THR A 48 -2.60 14.17 1.34
CA THR A 48 -1.64 13.17 1.81
C THR A 48 -2.23 11.76 1.79
N PHE A 49 -1.37 10.76 1.63
CA PHE A 49 -1.75 9.35 1.76
C PHE A 49 -2.43 9.04 3.11
N ALA A 50 -1.98 9.67 4.19
CA ALA A 50 -2.55 9.50 5.52
C ALA A 50 -4.00 9.99 5.61
N GLN A 51 -4.31 11.15 5.00
CA GLN A 51 -5.67 11.67 4.94
C GLN A 51 -6.59 10.73 4.17
N ASN A 52 -6.18 10.27 2.99
CA ASN A 52 -6.97 9.35 2.18
C ASN A 52 -7.20 8.01 2.88
N ALA A 53 -6.16 7.44 3.50
CA ALA A 53 -6.28 6.20 4.26
C ALA A 53 -7.27 6.33 5.42
N LEU A 54 -7.17 7.41 6.22
CA LEU A 54 -8.08 7.66 7.35
C LEU A 54 -9.53 7.85 6.90
N VAL A 55 -9.77 8.63 5.86
CA VAL A 55 -11.13 8.89 5.35
C VAL A 55 -11.79 7.57 4.93
N LYS A 56 -11.07 6.69 4.21
CA LYS A 56 -11.58 5.37 3.83
C LYS A 56 -11.83 4.46 5.03
N ALA A 57 -10.87 4.39 5.96
CA ALA A 57 -11.00 3.54 7.14
C ALA A 57 -12.17 3.96 8.02
N ARG A 58 -12.35 5.26 8.27
CA ARG A 58 -13.48 5.82 9.03
C ARG A 58 -14.83 5.52 8.39
N ALA A 59 -14.95 5.74 7.08
CA ALA A 59 -16.18 5.49 6.35
C ALA A 59 -16.59 4.02 6.42
N ALA A 60 -15.67 3.10 6.14
CA ALA A 60 -15.94 1.67 6.19
C ALA A 60 -16.18 1.16 7.63
N ALA A 61 -15.48 1.70 8.63
CA ALA A 61 -15.71 1.38 10.03
C ALA A 61 -17.11 1.83 10.50
N ALA A 62 -17.53 3.04 10.13
CA ALA A 62 -18.83 3.56 10.47
C ALA A 62 -19.98 2.75 9.84
N GLN A 63 -19.82 2.34 8.59
CA GLN A 63 -20.83 1.56 7.87
C GLN A 63 -20.92 0.11 8.38
N SER A 64 -19.78 -0.51 8.70
CA SER A 64 -19.72 -1.92 9.06
C SER A 64 -19.82 -2.20 10.57
N GLY A 65 -19.54 -1.22 11.43
CA GLY A 65 -19.39 -1.41 12.88
C GLY A 65 -18.17 -2.25 13.26
N ARG A 66 -17.20 -2.44 12.35
CA ARG A 66 -16.06 -3.35 12.49
C ARG A 66 -14.74 -2.59 12.58
N VAL A 67 -13.78 -3.23 13.24
CA VAL A 67 -12.39 -2.78 13.18
C VAL A 67 -11.90 -2.83 11.74
N THR A 68 -11.50 -1.67 11.23
CA THR A 68 -11.20 -1.48 9.81
C THR A 68 -9.78 -0.97 9.61
N ILE A 69 -9.13 -1.48 8.59
CA ILE A 69 -7.88 -0.93 8.05
C ILE A 69 -8.09 -0.46 6.61
N ALA A 70 -7.41 0.61 6.22
CA ALA A 70 -7.38 1.08 4.84
C ALA A 70 -6.00 1.63 4.52
N ASP A 71 -5.50 1.37 3.31
CA ASP A 71 -4.26 1.97 2.84
C ASP A 71 -4.54 3.01 1.75
N ASP A 72 -3.73 4.05 1.75
CA ASP A 72 -3.45 4.81 0.54
C ASP A 72 -1.95 4.80 0.28
N SER A 73 -1.57 4.63 -0.99
CA SER A 73 -0.18 4.38 -1.35
C SER A 73 0.10 4.84 -2.77
N GLY A 74 1.33 5.23 -2.99
CA GLY A 74 1.78 5.65 -4.30
C GLY A 74 3.29 5.75 -4.40
N ILE A 75 3.74 6.29 -5.51
CA ILE A 75 5.15 6.49 -5.82
C ILE A 75 5.44 7.98 -5.97
N ALA A 76 6.59 8.40 -5.49
CA ALA A 76 7.11 9.75 -5.64
C ALA A 76 8.44 9.69 -6.40
N ALA A 77 8.60 10.54 -7.42
CA ALA A 77 9.85 10.70 -8.17
C ALA A 77 10.50 12.03 -7.80
N ALA A 78 11.74 12.00 -7.32
CA ALA A 78 12.45 13.22 -6.93
C ALA A 78 12.63 14.19 -8.11
N ALA A 79 12.90 13.65 -9.31
CA ALA A 79 13.05 14.45 -10.54
C ALA A 79 11.76 15.19 -10.95
N LEU A 80 10.60 14.78 -10.42
CA LEU A 80 9.29 15.38 -10.69
C LEU A 80 8.73 16.13 -9.48
N GLY A 81 9.58 16.53 -8.54
CA GLY A 81 9.17 17.26 -7.33
C GLY A 81 8.21 16.45 -6.43
N GLY A 82 8.31 15.12 -6.47
CA GLY A 82 7.47 14.21 -5.69
C GLY A 82 6.23 13.69 -6.43
N ALA A 83 5.95 14.17 -7.65
CA ALA A 83 4.89 13.58 -8.45
C ALA A 83 5.27 12.13 -8.87
N PRO A 84 4.27 11.23 -9.09
CA PRO A 84 2.82 11.41 -9.00
C PRO A 84 2.25 11.56 -7.57
N GLY A 85 2.91 11.07 -6.50
CA GLY A 85 2.41 11.19 -5.13
C GLY A 85 1.02 10.57 -4.95
N VAL A 86 0.11 11.26 -4.27
CA VAL A 86 -1.28 10.81 -4.05
C VAL A 86 -2.08 10.60 -5.34
N ARG A 87 -1.57 11.06 -6.49
CA ARG A 87 -2.20 10.85 -7.80
C ARG A 87 -1.68 9.62 -8.52
N SER A 88 -0.93 8.74 -7.86
CA SER A 88 -0.30 7.56 -8.49
C SER A 88 -1.27 6.68 -9.28
N ALA A 89 -2.45 6.43 -8.74
CA ALA A 89 -3.46 5.60 -9.40
C ALA A 89 -4.11 6.26 -10.64
N ARG A 90 -4.03 7.59 -10.76
CA ARG A 90 -4.62 8.38 -11.84
C ARG A 90 -3.62 9.35 -12.49
N TYR A 91 -2.35 8.99 -12.49
CA TYR A 91 -1.28 9.87 -12.97
C TYR A 91 -1.41 10.22 -14.46
N ALA A 92 -1.83 9.27 -15.29
CA ALA A 92 -2.10 9.50 -16.72
C ALA A 92 -3.52 10.04 -17.00
N GLY A 93 -4.33 10.24 -15.97
CA GLY A 93 -5.72 10.73 -16.04
C GLY A 93 -6.68 9.81 -15.29
N GLU A 94 -7.92 10.28 -15.11
CA GLU A 94 -8.97 9.46 -14.47
C GLU A 94 -9.24 8.20 -15.30
N GLY A 95 -9.34 7.06 -14.62
CA GLY A 95 -9.56 5.75 -15.25
C GLY A 95 -8.35 5.17 -16.00
N ALA A 96 -7.17 5.80 -15.89
CA ALA A 96 -5.97 5.29 -16.53
C ALA A 96 -5.56 3.92 -15.94
N SER A 97 -5.11 3.02 -16.82
CA SER A 97 -4.56 1.74 -16.43
C SER A 97 -3.17 1.88 -15.79
N ASP A 98 -2.71 0.86 -15.05
CA ASP A 98 -1.35 0.78 -14.52
C ASP A 98 -0.30 0.97 -15.61
N ALA A 99 -0.51 0.36 -16.78
CA ALA A 99 0.40 0.49 -17.91
C ALA A 99 0.50 1.94 -18.45
N GLN A 100 -0.61 2.67 -18.48
CA GLN A 100 -0.62 4.07 -18.89
C GLN A 100 0.08 4.98 -17.88
N ASN A 101 -0.16 4.74 -16.58
CA ASN A 101 0.50 5.47 -15.51
C ASN A 101 2.02 5.23 -15.52
N LEU A 102 2.45 3.97 -15.67
CA LEU A 102 3.85 3.59 -15.78
C LEU A 102 4.52 4.22 -17.02
N ALA A 103 3.87 4.13 -18.18
CA ALA A 103 4.39 4.71 -19.42
C ALA A 103 4.57 6.24 -19.30
N LYS A 104 3.67 6.92 -18.60
CA LYS A 104 3.82 8.35 -18.32
C LYS A 104 5.03 8.63 -17.43
N LEU A 105 5.21 7.87 -16.34
CA LEU A 105 6.37 8.03 -15.47
C LEU A 105 7.70 7.83 -16.22
N LEU A 106 7.81 6.76 -17.00
CA LEU A 106 9.00 6.47 -17.82
C LEU A 106 9.32 7.55 -18.86
N ARG A 107 8.30 8.25 -19.36
CA ARG A 107 8.48 9.35 -20.31
C ARG A 107 8.92 10.65 -19.64
N GLU A 108 8.45 10.92 -18.42
CA GLU A 108 8.62 12.21 -17.75
C GLU A 108 9.82 12.25 -16.79
N ALA A 109 10.17 11.12 -16.19
CA ALA A 109 11.32 11.04 -15.29
C ALA A 109 12.52 10.37 -15.98
N PRO A 110 13.73 10.97 -15.90
CA PRO A 110 14.94 10.36 -16.43
C PRO A 110 15.25 9.01 -15.79
N PRO A 111 15.78 8.03 -16.52
CA PRO A 111 16.31 6.79 -15.94
C PRO A 111 17.34 7.08 -14.84
N GLY A 112 17.34 6.27 -13.79
CA GLY A 112 18.20 6.50 -12.61
C GLY A 112 17.65 7.52 -11.62
N SER A 113 16.49 8.15 -11.89
CA SER A 113 15.84 9.04 -10.93
C SER A 113 15.52 8.31 -9.62
N ALA A 114 15.78 8.97 -8.50
CA ALA A 114 15.38 8.46 -7.21
C ALA A 114 13.85 8.40 -7.12
N LEU A 115 13.36 7.26 -6.69
CA LEU A 115 11.96 6.96 -6.48
C LEU A 115 11.71 6.54 -5.04
N GLU A 116 10.54 6.81 -4.53
CA GLU A 116 10.11 6.31 -3.24
C GLU A 116 8.65 5.84 -3.31
N TYR A 117 8.40 4.59 -2.97
CA TYR A 117 7.06 4.12 -2.65
C TYR A 117 6.71 4.48 -1.22
N VAL A 118 5.50 4.97 -1.01
CA VAL A 118 4.93 5.30 0.30
C VAL A 118 3.59 4.57 0.46
N CYS A 119 3.37 4.00 1.65
CA CYS A 119 2.09 3.46 2.07
C CYS A 119 1.73 4.05 3.43
N ALA A 120 0.61 4.74 3.50
CA ALA A 120 -0.06 5.06 4.75
C ALA A 120 -1.15 4.02 4.99
N LEU A 121 -1.12 3.37 6.15
CA LEU A 121 -2.09 2.36 6.59
C LEU A 121 -2.81 2.87 7.83
N ALA A 122 -4.09 3.15 7.70
CA ALA A 122 -4.95 3.57 8.79
C ALA A 122 -5.61 2.37 9.47
N TYR A 123 -5.74 2.44 10.78
CA TYR A 123 -6.54 1.55 11.62
C TYR A 123 -7.60 2.37 12.33
N VAL A 124 -8.85 1.89 12.34
CA VAL A 124 -9.98 2.51 13.03
C VAL A 124 -10.79 1.44 13.74
N ASP A 125 -10.95 1.57 15.05
CA ASP A 125 -11.91 0.79 15.84
C ASP A 125 -13.12 1.67 16.21
N PRO A 126 -14.29 1.46 15.60
CA PRO A 126 -15.47 2.28 15.85
C PRO A 126 -16.06 2.10 17.26
N ARG A 127 -15.68 1.06 17.99
CA ARG A 127 -16.19 0.76 19.33
C ARG A 127 -15.45 1.55 20.42
N SER A 128 -14.13 1.61 20.30
CA SER A 128 -13.27 2.36 21.23
C SER A 128 -13.00 3.80 20.78
N GLY A 129 -13.24 4.10 19.50
CA GLY A 129 -12.83 5.35 18.88
C GLY A 129 -11.33 5.44 18.62
N GLN A 130 -10.61 4.33 18.79
CA GLN A 130 -9.15 4.31 18.58
C GLN A 130 -8.81 4.39 17.10
N GLU A 131 -7.92 5.32 16.77
CA GLU A 131 -7.35 5.48 15.44
C GLU A 131 -5.83 5.47 15.50
N ARG A 132 -5.19 4.83 14.51
CA ARG A 132 -3.74 4.79 14.36
C ARG A 132 -3.36 4.87 12.88
N LEU A 133 -2.20 5.45 12.63
CA LEU A 133 -1.57 5.50 11.32
C LEU A 133 -0.22 4.81 11.38
N PHE A 134 0.05 4.00 10.38
CA PHE A 134 1.33 3.33 10.17
C PHE A 134 1.84 3.69 8.80
N GLU A 135 3.10 4.03 8.69
CA GLU A 135 3.72 4.37 7.43
C GLU A 135 4.82 3.37 7.09
N GLY A 136 4.90 3.02 5.82
CA GLY A 136 6.01 2.27 5.27
C GLY A 136 6.50 2.93 4.00
N ARG A 137 7.81 3.00 3.85
CA ARG A 137 8.49 3.59 2.69
C ARG A 137 9.45 2.58 2.09
N CYS A 138 9.65 2.64 0.79
CA CYS A 138 10.64 1.84 0.08
C CYS A 138 11.31 2.74 -0.95
N ALA A 139 12.59 3.04 -0.73
CA ALA A 139 13.41 3.80 -1.64
C ALA A 139 13.93 2.92 -2.78
N GLY A 140 14.22 3.54 -3.92
CA GLY A 140 14.74 2.85 -5.09
C GLY A 140 14.99 3.80 -6.25
N THR A 141 15.22 3.24 -7.43
CA THR A 141 15.54 3.98 -8.64
C THR A 141 14.69 3.55 -9.82
N LEU A 142 14.47 4.49 -10.75
CA LEU A 142 13.75 4.26 -12.00
C LEU A 142 14.66 3.57 -13.03
N THR A 143 14.18 2.47 -13.61
CA THR A 143 14.86 1.84 -14.76
C THR A 143 14.59 2.59 -16.06
N ALA A 144 15.39 2.34 -17.09
CA ALA A 144 15.12 2.84 -18.45
C ALA A 144 13.90 2.14 -19.08
N ASP A 145 13.76 0.84 -18.84
CA ASP A 145 12.72 -0.01 -19.42
C ASP A 145 12.01 -0.83 -18.36
N ALA A 146 10.72 -1.06 -18.55
CA ALA A 146 9.93 -1.92 -17.68
C ALA A 146 10.35 -3.39 -17.80
N ARG A 147 10.55 -4.08 -16.68
CA ARG A 147 10.96 -5.48 -16.61
C ARG A 147 10.17 -6.24 -15.54
N GLY A 148 10.01 -7.55 -15.76
CA GLY A 148 9.24 -8.42 -14.88
C GLY A 148 7.74 -8.39 -15.18
N ALA A 149 7.01 -9.34 -14.59
CA ALA A 149 5.58 -9.52 -14.84
C ALA A 149 4.77 -9.72 -13.55
N ARG A 150 5.41 -9.60 -12.39
CA ARG A 150 4.75 -9.72 -11.09
C ARG A 150 4.39 -8.34 -10.54
N GLY A 151 3.59 -8.33 -9.48
CA GLY A 151 3.16 -7.09 -8.84
C GLY A 151 2.15 -6.32 -9.68
N PHE A 152 2.15 -4.99 -9.55
CA PHE A 152 1.24 -4.08 -10.25
C PHE A 152 1.78 -2.64 -10.24
N GLY A 153 1.09 -1.74 -10.96
CA GLY A 153 1.44 -0.32 -10.99
C GLY A 153 2.82 -0.07 -11.56
N TYR A 154 3.68 0.53 -10.77
CA TYR A 154 5.02 0.96 -11.16
C TYR A 154 6.12 -0.08 -10.87
N ASP A 155 5.76 -1.25 -10.33
CA ASP A 155 6.72 -2.31 -9.98
C ASP A 155 7.68 -2.69 -11.12
N PRO A 156 7.27 -2.73 -12.41
CA PRO A 156 8.16 -3.09 -13.49
C PRO A 156 9.30 -2.10 -13.76
N ALA A 157 9.19 -0.85 -13.29
CA ALA A 157 10.24 0.16 -13.48
C ALA A 157 10.92 0.59 -12.17
N PHE A 158 10.59 -0.02 -11.04
CA PHE A 158 11.14 0.32 -9.74
C PHE A 158 12.18 -0.71 -9.28
N VAL A 159 13.45 -0.31 -9.18
CA VAL A 159 14.52 -1.10 -8.58
C VAL A 159 14.68 -0.69 -7.12
N PRO A 160 14.29 -1.54 -6.15
CA PRO A 160 14.38 -1.21 -4.73
C PRO A 160 15.83 -1.24 -4.24
N ASP A 161 16.20 -0.27 -3.38
CA ASP A 161 17.56 -0.18 -2.81
C ASP A 161 17.87 -1.36 -1.87
N ASP A 162 16.85 -1.86 -1.14
CA ASP A 162 16.98 -2.99 -0.21
C ASP A 162 16.75 -4.36 -0.87
N GLY A 163 16.60 -4.40 -2.20
CA GLY A 163 16.36 -5.62 -2.96
C GLY A 163 17.63 -6.28 -3.49
N PRO A 164 17.48 -7.43 -4.17
CA PRO A 164 18.58 -8.01 -4.95
C PRO A 164 19.05 -7.02 -6.03
N PRO A 165 20.37 -6.85 -6.20
CA PRO A 165 20.90 -5.82 -7.10
C PRO A 165 20.35 -5.88 -8.52
N GLY A 166 19.85 -4.76 -9.01
CA GLY A 166 19.41 -4.58 -10.39
C GLY A 166 18.07 -5.22 -10.76
N LEU A 167 17.41 -5.95 -9.85
CA LEU A 167 16.07 -6.49 -10.11
C LEU A 167 15.01 -5.45 -9.80
N THR A 168 14.00 -5.37 -10.68
CA THR A 168 12.83 -4.56 -10.41
C THR A 168 11.92 -5.25 -9.39
N MET A 169 11.02 -4.49 -8.78
CA MET A 169 10.02 -5.04 -7.85
C MET A 169 9.15 -6.12 -8.54
N ALA A 170 8.91 -6.00 -9.85
CA ALA A 170 8.15 -6.97 -10.64
C ALA A 170 8.94 -8.24 -11.02
N GLU A 171 10.24 -8.27 -10.79
CA GLU A 171 11.09 -9.46 -10.97
C GLU A 171 11.23 -10.26 -9.68
N LEU A 172 10.92 -9.66 -8.51
CA LEU A 172 10.98 -10.32 -7.21
C LEU A 172 9.86 -11.35 -7.04
N SER A 173 10.12 -12.38 -6.23
CA SER A 173 9.05 -13.23 -5.71
C SER A 173 8.16 -12.45 -4.74
N ASP A 174 6.94 -12.93 -4.51
CA ASP A 174 6.03 -12.32 -3.55
C ASP A 174 6.66 -12.18 -2.16
N ALA A 175 7.35 -13.22 -1.68
CA ALA A 175 8.02 -13.19 -0.38
C ALA A 175 9.16 -12.16 -0.32
N GLN A 176 9.96 -12.02 -1.38
CA GLN A 176 10.99 -10.99 -1.46
C GLN A 176 10.39 -9.58 -1.46
N LYS A 177 9.35 -9.36 -2.26
CA LYS A 177 8.63 -8.08 -2.29
C LYS A 177 8.00 -7.75 -0.93
N ASP A 178 7.30 -8.70 -0.32
CA ASP A 178 6.62 -8.51 0.96
C ASP A 178 7.62 -8.16 2.08
N ALA A 179 8.85 -8.66 2.03
CA ALA A 179 9.90 -8.35 3.00
C ALA A 179 10.36 -6.89 2.98
N ILE A 180 10.46 -6.26 1.80
CA ILE A 180 11.06 -4.94 1.61
C ILE A 180 10.09 -3.83 1.25
N SER A 181 8.91 -4.17 0.73
CA SER A 181 7.95 -3.19 0.20
C SER A 181 7.41 -2.21 1.26
N HIS A 182 7.01 -1.03 0.79
CA HIS A 182 6.32 -0.01 1.59
C HIS A 182 5.10 -0.59 2.32
N ARG A 183 4.25 -1.36 1.62
CA ARG A 183 3.06 -2.01 2.20
C ARG A 183 3.45 -3.07 3.23
N GLY A 184 4.46 -3.88 2.96
CA GLY A 184 4.99 -4.84 3.92
C GLY A 184 5.50 -4.19 5.20
N ARG A 185 6.18 -3.04 5.10
CA ARG A 185 6.66 -2.26 6.26
C ARG A 185 5.51 -1.69 7.07
N ALA A 186 4.51 -1.08 6.43
CA ALA A 186 3.33 -0.55 7.11
C ALA A 186 2.53 -1.67 7.80
N ALA A 187 2.29 -2.80 7.13
CA ALA A 187 1.59 -3.94 7.70
C ALA A 187 2.32 -4.53 8.92
N ARG A 188 3.65 -4.69 8.85
CA ARG A 188 4.44 -5.16 10.01
C ARG A 188 4.41 -4.18 11.18
N ALA A 189 4.35 -2.87 10.93
CA ALA A 189 4.20 -1.88 11.99
C ALA A 189 2.84 -1.98 12.67
N LEU A 190 1.76 -2.11 11.92
CA LEU A 190 0.41 -2.39 12.43
C LEU A 190 0.40 -3.67 13.28
N LEU A 191 0.93 -4.77 12.76
CA LEU A 191 0.87 -6.07 13.45
C LEU A 191 1.68 -6.11 14.75
N ARG A 192 2.84 -5.43 14.79
CA ARG A 192 3.60 -5.26 16.04
C ARG A 192 2.80 -4.49 17.09
N TRP A 193 2.16 -3.40 16.69
CA TRP A 193 1.32 -2.61 17.58
C TRP A 193 0.12 -3.42 18.09
N LEU A 194 -0.61 -4.11 17.21
CA LEU A 194 -1.73 -4.96 17.61
C LEU A 194 -1.31 -6.07 18.59
N ALA A 195 -0.14 -6.66 18.40
CA ALA A 195 0.39 -7.66 19.32
C ALA A 195 0.66 -7.09 20.73
N GLN A 196 1.13 -5.84 20.81
CA GLN A 196 1.36 -5.13 22.09
C GLN A 196 0.04 -4.81 22.80
N GLU A 197 -0.97 -4.28 22.07
CA GLU A 197 -2.28 -3.97 22.63
C GLU A 197 -2.96 -5.22 23.24
N LEU A 198 -2.86 -6.37 22.57
CA LEU A 198 -3.43 -7.63 23.04
C LEU A 198 -2.71 -8.23 24.25
N THR A 199 -1.49 -7.78 24.57
CA THR A 199 -0.74 -8.21 25.75
C THR A 199 -0.91 -7.27 26.93
N ALA A 200 -1.41 -6.06 26.72
CA ALA A 200 -1.60 -5.03 27.73
C ALA A 200 -3.02 -4.99 28.33
N GLY A 201 -3.98 -5.69 27.75
CA GLY A 201 -5.37 -5.81 28.19
C GLY A 201 -5.68 -7.21 28.71
#